data_5ccc6c4f4dd84686b5c172350f003ec7
#
_entry.id   5ccc6c4f4dd84686b5c172350f003ec7
#
_cell.length_a   1.000
_cell.length_b   1.000
_cell.length_c   1.000
_cell.angle_alpha   90.00
_cell.angle_beta   90.00
_cell.angle_gamma   90.00
#
_symmetry.space_group_name_H-M   'P 1'
#
loop_
_entity.id
_entity.type
_entity.pdbx_description
1 polymer ?
#
loop_
_entity_poly.entity_id
_entity_poly.type
_entity_poly.pdbx_seq_one_letter_code
_entity_poly.pdbx_strand_id
1 'polypeptide(L)'
;MKIQRRNRIAHALGTIGLTVGMSVAALSAQAQGAAADLEALPEAKPGNATMIELGKYFFFDNRLAGDWGVSCVGCHNPEKGWGDGQALSAGYTSMEYFRNAPTILNARLQKRFLWDGRLDGSDAGTLVRDMITEAHTMNMDARLMQERLKQVPEYDALWKQWRPGDDINGMRVFNVIGEFIKTIETTNAPFDKFKKGDAAALNDEEKAGYALFKGKANCISCHNGPIGSDGGLHRTGVPEHPDVLANPLRTITMLRHYATSGMPNYMNART
;
A
#
# COMPACT_ATOMS: atom_id res chain seq x y z
N MET A 1 -66.98 -31.99 -26.03
CA MET A 1 -66.65 -33.35 -26.46
C MET A 1 -65.57 -33.79 -25.48
N LYS A 2 -65.93 -34.44 -24.36
CA LYS A 2 -65.80 -35.85 -24.02
C LYS A 2 -64.47 -36.40 -24.56
N ILE A 3 -63.52 -36.86 -23.75
CA ILE A 3 -63.58 -38.15 -23.03
C ILE A 3 -62.50 -38.16 -21.92
N GLN A 4 -62.93 -38.66 -20.75
CA GLN A 4 -62.23 -39.23 -19.65
C GLN A 4 -61.39 -40.47 -20.03
N ARG A 5 -60.35 -40.76 -19.23
CA ARG A 5 -60.05 -42.01 -18.54
C ARG A 5 -58.80 -41.82 -17.65
N ARG A 6 -58.88 -41.84 -16.36
CA ARG A 6 -59.01 -42.91 -15.34
C ARG A 6 -57.97 -44.03 -15.51
N ASN A 7 -57.09 -44.15 -14.60
CA ASN A 7 -56.85 -45.09 -13.49
C ASN A 7 -55.45 -45.67 -13.37
N ARG A 8 -54.98 -45.59 -12.15
CA ARG A 8 -54.37 -46.69 -11.32
C ARG A 8 -52.95 -47.10 -11.66
N ILE A 9 -52.12 -47.02 -10.58
CA ILE A 9 -51.61 -48.11 -9.74
C ILE A 9 -50.59 -47.44 -8.81
N ALA A 10 -50.79 -47.28 -7.53
CA ALA A 10 -50.66 -48.14 -6.39
C ALA A 10 -49.22 -48.67 -6.14
N HIS A 11 -48.70 -48.17 -5.00
CA HIS A 11 -47.81 -48.79 -4.03
C HIS A 11 -46.50 -49.49 -4.54
N ALA A 12 -45.38 -48.83 -4.18
CA ALA A 12 -44.25 -49.54 -3.57
C ALA A 12 -43.59 -48.61 -2.55
N LEU A 13 -44.02 -48.77 -1.31
CA LEU A 13 -43.23 -48.40 -0.14
C LEU A 13 -42.06 -49.39 -0.08
N GLY A 14 -40.87 -48.91 -0.26
CA GLY A 14 -39.63 -49.65 -0.14
C GLY A 14 -38.60 -48.79 0.56
N THR A 15 -38.49 -48.96 1.83
CA THR A 15 -37.42 -48.67 2.76
C THR A 15 -36.05 -48.51 2.08
N ILE A 16 -35.56 -47.22 1.97
CA ILE A 16 -34.15 -46.92 1.98
C ILE A 16 -34.01 -45.78 3.00
N GLY A 17 -34.02 -46.18 4.21
CA GLY A 17 -33.64 -45.34 5.34
C GLY A 17 -32.19 -45.64 5.69
N LEU A 18 -31.52 -44.62 6.17
CA LEU A 18 -30.29 -44.67 6.98
C LEU A 18 -28.96 -45.09 6.29
N THR A 19 -28.38 -44.25 5.45
CA THR A 19 -26.90 -44.21 5.32
C THR A 19 -26.37 -42.89 4.75
N VAL A 20 -27.02 -41.75 4.95
CA VAL A 20 -26.50 -40.44 4.48
C VAL A 20 -26.14 -39.50 5.65
N GLY A 21 -26.11 -40.02 6.87
CA GLY A 21 -25.91 -39.23 8.08
C GLY A 21 -24.47 -39.08 8.61
N MET A 22 -23.43 -39.64 7.95
CA MET A 22 -22.06 -39.66 8.53
C MET A 22 -20.95 -39.13 7.65
N SER A 23 -21.22 -38.52 6.51
CA SER A 23 -20.15 -38.01 5.60
C SER A 23 -20.02 -36.49 5.52
N VAL A 24 -20.81 -35.72 6.29
CA VAL A 24 -20.76 -34.25 6.24
C VAL A 24 -19.92 -33.65 7.39
N ALA A 25 -19.56 -34.47 8.41
CA ALA A 25 -18.75 -33.97 9.53
C ALA A 25 -17.24 -34.04 9.35
N ALA A 26 -16.74 -34.56 8.22
CA ALA A 26 -15.29 -34.72 7.99
C ALA A 26 -14.66 -33.74 6.99
N LEU A 27 -15.41 -32.80 6.42
CA LEU A 27 -14.88 -31.81 5.47
C LEU A 27 -14.67 -30.40 6.04
N SER A 28 -14.91 -30.17 7.31
CA SER A 28 -14.70 -28.85 7.95
C SER A 28 -13.39 -28.72 8.73
N ALA A 29 -12.46 -29.67 8.63
CA ALA A 29 -11.22 -29.71 9.40
C ALA A 29 -9.94 -29.46 8.60
N GLN A 30 -10.00 -28.94 7.36
CA GLN A 30 -8.78 -28.77 6.52
C GLN A 30 -8.63 -27.39 5.88
N ALA A 31 -9.03 -26.34 6.56
CA ALA A 31 -8.61 -24.99 6.24
C ALA A 31 -8.27 -24.21 7.52
N GLN A 32 -7.52 -24.82 8.43
CA GLN A 32 -6.73 -24.04 9.38
C GLN A 32 -5.51 -23.55 8.60
N GLY A 33 -5.70 -22.45 7.87
CA GLY A 33 -4.59 -21.66 7.40
C GLY A 33 -3.65 -21.38 8.59
N ALA A 34 -2.35 -21.38 8.37
CA ALA A 34 -1.39 -21.04 9.40
C ALA A 34 -1.91 -19.82 10.17
N ALA A 35 -1.93 -19.91 11.51
CA ALA A 35 -2.41 -18.80 12.32
C ALA A 35 -1.65 -17.54 11.93
N ALA A 36 -2.36 -16.42 11.72
CA ALA A 36 -1.74 -15.15 11.39
C ALA A 36 -0.65 -14.82 12.42
N ASP A 37 0.52 -14.44 11.96
CA ASP A 37 1.65 -14.04 12.81
C ASP A 37 2.43 -12.90 12.17
N LEU A 38 3.22 -12.19 12.96
CA LEU A 38 4.25 -11.31 12.43
C LEU A 38 5.41 -12.16 11.89
N GLU A 39 5.99 -11.72 10.82
CA GLU A 39 7.09 -12.40 10.13
C GLU A 39 8.33 -11.51 10.09
N ALA A 40 9.50 -12.12 9.96
CA ALA A 40 10.70 -11.37 9.65
C ALA A 40 10.60 -10.79 8.22
N LEU A 41 11.20 -9.63 8.01
CA LEU A 41 11.29 -9.06 6.67
C LEU A 41 12.04 -10.03 5.73
N PRO A 42 11.47 -10.32 4.55
CA PRO A 42 12.15 -11.12 3.54
C PRO A 42 13.30 -10.32 2.92
N GLU A 43 14.36 -11.01 2.55
CA GLU A 43 15.50 -10.39 1.89
C GLU A 43 15.10 -9.66 0.61
N ALA A 44 15.66 -8.47 0.42
CA ALA A 44 15.46 -7.71 -0.79
C ALA A 44 16.18 -8.37 -1.97
N LYS A 45 15.52 -8.37 -3.12
CA LYS A 45 16.21 -8.72 -4.37
C LYS A 45 16.97 -7.50 -4.87
N PRO A 46 18.22 -7.66 -5.32
CA PRO A 46 18.97 -6.55 -5.88
C PRO A 46 18.23 -5.98 -7.10
N GLY A 47 18.08 -4.64 -7.13
CA GLY A 47 17.55 -3.90 -8.26
C GLY A 47 18.65 -3.48 -9.23
N ASN A 48 18.29 -2.75 -10.28
CA ASN A 48 19.27 -2.13 -11.16
C ASN A 48 19.93 -0.94 -10.48
N ALA A 49 21.23 -1.00 -10.23
CA ALA A 49 21.97 0.00 -9.46
C ALA A 49 21.87 1.41 -10.06
N THR A 50 21.96 1.54 -11.38
CA THR A 50 21.87 2.84 -12.05
C THR A 50 20.46 3.43 -11.98
N MET A 51 19.42 2.59 -12.08
CA MET A 51 18.04 3.05 -11.86
C MET A 51 17.83 3.54 -10.41
N ILE A 52 18.36 2.80 -9.44
CA ILE A 52 18.25 3.15 -8.02
C ILE A 52 18.95 4.48 -7.75
N GLU A 53 20.14 4.69 -8.31
CA GLU A 53 20.90 5.93 -8.17
C GLU A 53 20.15 7.11 -8.79
N LEU A 54 19.70 6.99 -10.03
CA LEU A 54 18.85 7.99 -10.68
C LEU A 54 17.57 8.28 -9.87
N GLY A 55 16.90 7.23 -9.41
CA GLY A 55 15.69 7.34 -8.61
C GLY A 55 15.93 8.10 -7.31
N LYS A 56 17.09 7.87 -6.68
CA LYS A 56 17.51 8.63 -5.50
C LYS A 56 17.67 10.12 -5.84
N TYR A 57 18.40 10.48 -6.89
CA TYR A 57 18.54 11.88 -7.27
C TYR A 57 17.19 12.52 -7.56
N PHE A 58 16.32 11.87 -8.32
CA PHE A 58 15.00 12.39 -8.64
C PHE A 58 14.10 12.56 -7.41
N PHE A 59 14.18 11.65 -6.45
CA PHE A 59 13.42 11.72 -5.21
C PHE A 59 13.71 12.99 -4.40
N PHE A 60 14.94 13.49 -4.45
CA PHE A 60 15.37 14.69 -3.74
C PHE A 60 15.31 15.97 -4.60
N ASP A 61 14.89 15.89 -5.85
CA ASP A 61 14.95 17.02 -6.80
C ASP A 61 13.63 17.78 -6.89
N ASN A 62 13.68 19.06 -6.57
CA ASN A 62 12.52 19.96 -6.65
C ASN A 62 12.09 20.25 -8.11
N ARG A 63 12.89 19.90 -9.12
CA ARG A 63 12.53 20.00 -10.55
C ARG A 63 11.28 19.16 -10.88
N LEU A 64 10.95 18.20 -10.02
CA LEU A 64 9.79 17.33 -10.17
C LEU A 64 8.48 17.95 -9.68
N ALA A 65 8.51 19.14 -9.10
CA ALA A 65 7.30 19.89 -8.76
C ALA A 65 7.05 21.02 -9.77
N GLY A 66 5.78 21.36 -9.97
CA GLY A 66 5.37 22.40 -10.91
C GLY A 66 6.04 23.73 -10.65
N ASP A 67 6.15 24.14 -9.39
CA ASP A 67 6.70 25.42 -8.92
C ASP A 67 8.10 25.33 -8.29
N TRP A 68 8.76 24.18 -8.33
CA TRP A 68 10.05 23.90 -7.66
C TRP A 68 9.99 23.97 -6.12
N GLY A 69 8.80 24.06 -5.54
CA GLY A 69 8.63 24.30 -4.10
C GLY A 69 8.79 23.05 -3.23
N VAL A 70 8.66 21.85 -3.82
CA VAL A 70 8.66 20.59 -3.07
C VAL A 70 9.34 19.47 -3.85
N SER A 71 9.91 18.51 -3.15
CA SER A 71 10.33 17.21 -3.67
C SER A 71 9.73 16.10 -2.83
N CYS A 72 9.91 14.84 -3.21
CA CYS A 72 9.35 13.71 -2.46
C CYS A 72 9.82 13.72 -0.99
N VAL A 73 11.06 14.15 -0.72
CA VAL A 73 11.61 14.25 0.64
C VAL A 73 10.88 15.27 1.52
N GLY A 74 10.16 16.23 0.94
CA GLY A 74 9.35 17.19 1.70
C GLY A 74 8.25 16.51 2.52
N CYS A 75 7.66 15.44 1.97
CA CYS A 75 6.65 14.63 2.65
C CYS A 75 7.19 13.27 3.15
N HIS A 76 8.31 12.80 2.61
CA HIS A 76 8.93 11.52 2.96
C HIS A 76 10.37 11.70 3.44
N ASN A 77 10.52 12.37 4.60
CA ASN A 77 11.83 12.70 5.17
C ASN A 77 12.47 11.49 5.87
N PRO A 78 13.71 11.10 5.50
CA PRO A 78 14.44 10.01 6.16
C PRO A 78 14.55 10.15 7.68
N GLU A 79 14.77 11.39 8.17
CA GLU A 79 14.92 11.70 9.59
C GLU A 79 13.62 11.57 10.38
N LYS A 80 12.48 11.50 9.68
CA LYS A 80 11.13 11.34 10.25
C LYS A 80 10.53 9.96 9.93
N GLY A 81 11.37 8.95 9.74
CA GLY A 81 10.91 7.61 9.39
C GLY A 81 10.24 7.54 8.02
N TRP A 82 10.69 8.38 7.07
CA TRP A 82 10.17 8.46 5.71
C TRP A 82 8.68 8.87 5.61
N GLY A 83 8.20 9.61 6.59
CA GLY A 83 6.99 10.41 6.61
C GLY A 83 7.34 11.89 6.81
N ASP A 84 6.37 12.76 7.07
CA ASP A 84 6.63 14.19 7.31
C ASP A 84 6.49 14.60 8.79
N GLY A 85 5.96 13.72 9.63
CA GLY A 85 5.72 13.99 11.05
C GLY A 85 4.61 15.00 11.31
N GLN A 86 3.73 15.24 10.33
CA GLN A 86 2.57 16.13 10.43
C GLN A 86 1.28 15.33 10.56
N ALA A 87 0.27 15.87 11.22
CA ALA A 87 -1.05 15.24 11.26
C ALA A 87 -1.72 15.27 9.87
N LEU A 88 -1.57 16.36 9.16
CA LEU A 88 -1.98 16.56 7.77
C LEU A 88 -0.79 17.15 7.01
N SER A 89 -0.43 16.55 5.89
CA SER A 89 0.71 16.99 5.08
C SER A 89 0.44 18.33 4.40
N ALA A 90 1.51 19.09 4.17
CA ALA A 90 1.47 20.18 3.23
C ALA A 90 1.32 19.61 1.81
N GLY A 91 0.49 20.24 1.00
CA GLY A 91 0.39 19.93 -0.41
C GLY A 91 1.30 20.80 -1.28
N TYR A 92 1.01 20.84 -2.58
CA TYR A 92 1.57 21.81 -3.51
C TYR A 92 1.32 23.24 -3.02
N THR A 93 2.16 24.16 -3.38
CA THR A 93 2.07 25.58 -2.97
C THR A 93 0.64 26.12 -3.11
N SER A 94 0.12 26.71 -2.04
CA SER A 94 -1.27 27.18 -1.92
C SER A 94 -2.35 26.08 -1.93
N MET A 95 -1.97 24.82 -1.93
CA MET A 95 -2.88 23.68 -1.75
C MET A 95 -2.61 23.06 -0.37
N GLU A 96 -3.64 22.63 0.30
CA GLU A 96 -3.52 21.93 1.58
C GLU A 96 -4.02 20.50 1.42
N TYR A 97 -3.18 19.53 1.78
CA TYR A 97 -3.55 18.14 1.69
C TYR A 97 -4.43 17.73 2.88
N PHE A 98 -5.29 16.76 2.67
CA PHE A 98 -6.28 16.34 3.67
C PHE A 98 -5.90 15.04 4.38
N ARG A 99 -4.69 14.54 4.16
CA ARG A 99 -4.16 13.33 4.79
C ARG A 99 -2.72 13.50 5.22
N ASN A 100 -2.31 12.67 6.14
CA ASN A 100 -0.92 12.49 6.53
C ASN A 100 -0.15 11.74 5.42
N ALA A 101 1.13 12.07 5.23
CA ALA A 101 2.02 11.29 4.40
C ALA A 101 2.44 10.01 5.13
N PRO A 102 2.06 8.82 4.65
CA PRO A 102 2.47 7.57 5.28
C PRO A 102 3.96 7.36 5.12
N THR A 103 4.55 6.59 6.03
CA THR A 103 5.92 6.10 5.82
C THR A 103 6.03 5.27 4.55
N ILE A 104 7.13 5.41 3.83
CA ILE A 104 7.48 4.57 2.67
C ILE A 104 8.50 3.48 3.03
N LEU A 105 8.80 3.31 4.32
CA LEU A 105 9.61 2.16 4.78
C LEU A 105 8.94 0.86 4.35
N ASN A 106 9.73 -0.05 3.82
CA ASN A 106 9.30 -1.37 3.38
C ASN A 106 8.18 -1.34 2.33
N ALA A 107 8.04 -0.24 1.57
CA ALA A 107 6.97 -0.05 0.59
C ALA A 107 6.87 -1.17 -0.46
N ARG A 108 8.00 -1.85 -0.76
CA ARG A 108 8.00 -3.01 -1.69
C ARG A 108 7.13 -4.19 -1.24
N LEU A 109 6.78 -4.23 0.05
CA LEU A 109 5.97 -5.31 0.64
C LEU A 109 4.49 -4.92 0.83
N GLN A 110 4.15 -3.68 0.54
CA GLN A 110 2.77 -3.21 0.61
C GLN A 110 1.90 -3.91 -0.44
N LYS A 111 0.76 -4.41 -0.02
CA LYS A 111 -0.24 -4.99 -0.94
C LYS A 111 -1.04 -3.91 -1.67
N ARG A 112 -1.16 -2.76 -1.06
CA ARG A 112 -1.89 -1.59 -1.58
C ARG A 112 -1.16 -0.32 -1.19
N PHE A 113 -1.19 0.68 -2.04
CA PHE A 113 -0.68 2.01 -1.77
C PHE A 113 -1.80 2.98 -1.44
N LEU A 114 -1.44 4.02 -0.71
CA LEU A 114 -2.30 5.08 -0.20
C LEU A 114 -3.25 4.60 0.90
N TRP A 115 -3.73 5.54 1.71
CA TRP A 115 -4.62 5.26 2.85
C TRP A 115 -5.94 4.60 2.46
N ASP A 116 -6.37 4.78 1.23
CA ASP A 116 -7.59 4.24 0.66
C ASP A 116 -7.37 2.96 -0.16
N GLY A 117 -6.12 2.54 -0.30
CA GLY A 117 -5.77 1.31 -0.99
C GLY A 117 -6.13 1.26 -2.47
N ARG A 118 -6.34 2.44 -3.12
CA ARG A 118 -6.78 2.49 -4.52
C ARG A 118 -5.74 2.03 -5.55
N LEU A 119 -4.48 1.98 -5.15
CA LEU A 119 -3.38 1.54 -6.03
C LEU A 119 -2.84 0.19 -5.58
N ASP A 120 -2.50 -0.63 -6.57
CA ASP A 120 -1.87 -1.92 -6.34
C ASP A 120 -0.44 -1.74 -5.82
N GLY A 121 -0.08 -2.46 -4.76
CA GLY A 121 1.23 -2.37 -4.12
C GLY A 121 2.41 -2.83 -5.00
N SER A 122 2.15 -3.54 -6.09
CA SER A 122 3.17 -3.95 -7.05
C SER A 122 3.54 -2.85 -8.04
N ASP A 123 2.70 -1.82 -8.20
CA ASP A 123 2.88 -0.74 -9.19
C ASP A 123 3.30 0.58 -8.54
N ALA A 124 4.55 0.62 -8.10
CA ALA A 124 5.16 1.85 -7.57
C ALA A 124 5.29 2.95 -8.65
N GLY A 125 5.38 2.61 -9.92
CA GLY A 125 5.46 3.59 -11.01
C GLY A 125 4.19 4.41 -11.14
N THR A 126 3.02 3.77 -11.10
CA THR A 126 1.73 4.46 -11.09
C THR A 126 1.55 5.31 -9.83
N LEU A 127 1.94 4.81 -8.64
CA LEU A 127 1.95 5.62 -7.42
C LEU A 127 2.76 6.90 -7.59
N VAL A 128 4.00 6.80 -8.07
CA VAL A 128 4.90 7.95 -8.27
C VAL A 128 4.33 8.92 -9.30
N ARG A 129 3.77 8.40 -10.41
CA ARG A 129 3.08 9.22 -11.40
C ARG A 129 1.98 10.06 -10.75
N ASP A 130 1.10 9.43 -9.99
CA ASP A 130 -0.02 10.12 -9.36
C ASP A 130 0.47 11.19 -8.38
N MET A 131 1.47 10.88 -7.55
CA MET A 131 2.04 11.86 -6.62
C MET A 131 2.70 13.05 -7.33
N ILE A 132 3.34 12.83 -8.46
CA ILE A 132 4.00 13.91 -9.22
C ILE A 132 2.99 14.74 -10.01
N THR A 133 1.98 14.12 -10.61
CA THR A 133 1.07 14.80 -11.54
C THR A 133 -0.19 15.36 -10.89
N GLU A 134 -0.59 14.86 -9.72
CA GLU A 134 -1.79 15.34 -9.03
C GLU A 134 -1.62 16.81 -8.58
N ALA A 135 -2.64 17.63 -8.85
CA ALA A 135 -2.60 19.07 -8.63
C ALA A 135 -2.40 19.47 -7.16
N HIS A 136 -2.78 18.63 -6.23
CA HIS A 136 -2.67 18.89 -4.79
C HIS A 136 -1.44 18.27 -4.13
N THR A 137 -0.60 17.55 -4.89
CA THR A 137 0.65 16.96 -4.41
C THR A 137 1.87 17.71 -4.97
N MET A 138 2.30 17.45 -6.20
CA MET A 138 3.43 18.12 -6.83
C MET A 138 3.05 18.90 -8.10
N ASN A 139 1.84 18.74 -8.62
CA ASN A 139 1.24 19.51 -9.72
C ASN A 139 2.16 19.65 -10.95
N MET A 140 2.80 18.56 -11.35
CA MET A 140 3.79 18.58 -12.41
C MET A 140 3.29 17.96 -13.70
N ASP A 141 3.48 18.63 -14.82
CA ASP A 141 3.32 18.04 -16.14
C ASP A 141 4.51 17.14 -16.49
N ALA A 142 4.23 15.90 -16.90
CA ALA A 142 5.27 14.90 -17.17
C ALA A 142 6.23 15.27 -18.31
N ARG A 143 5.76 16.03 -19.30
CA ARG A 143 6.60 16.51 -20.42
C ARG A 143 7.51 17.65 -19.97
N LEU A 144 6.97 18.58 -19.19
CA LEU A 144 7.76 19.66 -18.60
C LEU A 144 8.85 19.10 -17.66
N MET A 145 8.50 18.13 -16.82
CA MET A 145 9.46 17.41 -15.98
C MET A 145 10.58 16.78 -16.81
N GLN A 146 10.22 16.06 -17.87
CA GLN A 146 11.19 15.46 -18.79
C GLN A 146 12.18 16.48 -19.34
N GLU A 147 11.69 17.62 -19.83
CA GLU A 147 12.55 18.66 -20.40
C GLU A 147 13.44 19.33 -19.34
N ARG A 148 12.95 19.47 -18.12
CA ARG A 148 13.78 19.97 -17.00
C ARG A 148 14.91 19.01 -16.64
N LEU A 149 14.62 17.71 -16.58
CA LEU A 149 15.61 16.69 -16.21
C LEU A 149 16.68 16.51 -17.31
N LYS A 150 16.33 16.63 -18.58
CA LYS A 150 17.27 16.58 -19.71
C LYS A 150 18.32 17.70 -19.68
N GLN A 151 18.05 18.80 -18.98
CA GLN A 151 18.99 19.93 -18.86
C GLN A 151 20.10 19.67 -17.82
N VAL A 152 20.06 18.54 -17.11
CA VAL A 152 21.08 18.15 -16.13
C VAL A 152 22.01 17.11 -16.74
N PRO A 153 23.26 17.49 -17.10
CA PRO A 153 24.18 16.58 -17.80
C PRO A 153 24.44 15.27 -17.04
N GLU A 154 24.48 15.32 -15.71
CA GLU A 154 24.71 14.16 -14.86
C GLU A 154 23.55 13.17 -14.95
N TYR A 155 22.32 13.65 -15.06
CA TYR A 155 21.17 12.80 -15.23
C TYR A 155 21.12 12.14 -16.60
N ASP A 156 21.48 12.89 -17.64
CA ASP A 156 21.59 12.36 -19.01
C ASP A 156 22.67 11.27 -19.09
N ALA A 157 23.83 11.50 -18.46
CA ALA A 157 24.91 10.53 -18.41
C ALA A 157 24.50 9.21 -17.71
N LEU A 158 23.88 9.29 -16.52
CA LEU A 158 23.38 8.12 -15.81
C LEU A 158 22.25 7.44 -16.57
N TRP A 159 21.37 8.22 -17.22
CA TRP A 159 20.30 7.66 -18.03
C TRP A 159 20.83 6.86 -19.21
N LYS A 160 21.83 7.38 -19.92
CA LYS A 160 22.47 6.69 -21.04
C LYS A 160 23.31 5.48 -20.63
N GLN A 161 23.86 5.50 -19.40
CA GLN A 161 24.48 4.31 -18.82
C GLN A 161 23.46 3.19 -18.59
N TRP A 162 22.25 3.53 -18.13
CA TRP A 162 21.18 2.56 -17.96
C TRP A 162 20.52 2.16 -19.28
N ARG A 163 20.31 3.12 -20.18
CA ARG A 163 19.62 2.93 -21.46
C ARG A 163 20.37 3.62 -22.61
N PRO A 164 21.41 2.96 -23.13
CA PRO A 164 22.15 3.51 -24.25
C PRO A 164 21.22 3.80 -25.44
N GLY A 165 21.32 5.01 -25.99
CA GLY A 165 20.55 5.44 -27.16
C GLY A 165 19.13 5.98 -26.85
N ASP A 166 18.66 5.90 -25.60
CA ASP A 166 17.40 6.50 -25.19
C ASP A 166 17.63 7.85 -24.50
N ASP A 167 16.73 8.79 -24.70
CA ASP A 167 16.65 10.02 -23.92
C ASP A 167 15.80 9.83 -22.66
N ILE A 168 16.00 10.73 -21.68
CA ILE A 168 15.15 10.81 -20.49
C ILE A 168 13.69 10.91 -20.92
N ASN A 169 12.87 10.00 -20.41
CA ASN A 169 11.45 9.90 -20.73
C ASN A 169 10.61 9.99 -19.45
N GLY A 170 9.67 10.96 -19.42
CA GLY A 170 8.87 11.26 -18.24
C GLY A 170 8.13 10.06 -17.66
N MET A 171 7.59 9.17 -18.50
CA MET A 171 6.90 7.97 -18.02
C MET A 171 7.84 6.96 -17.35
N ARG A 172 9.10 6.88 -17.81
CA ARG A 172 10.08 5.99 -17.19
C ARG A 172 10.69 6.58 -15.92
N VAL A 173 10.71 7.92 -15.77
CA VAL A 173 11.14 8.59 -14.55
C VAL A 173 10.34 8.07 -13.34
N PHE A 174 9.03 7.85 -13.50
CA PHE A 174 8.18 7.32 -12.44
C PHE A 174 8.65 5.94 -11.96
N ASN A 175 8.97 5.05 -12.89
CA ASN A 175 9.49 3.71 -12.57
C ASN A 175 10.88 3.77 -11.92
N VAL A 176 11.73 4.68 -12.36
CA VAL A 176 13.07 4.89 -11.81
C VAL A 176 12.98 5.32 -10.35
N ILE A 177 12.09 6.25 -10.01
CA ILE A 177 11.85 6.66 -8.63
C ILE A 177 11.24 5.49 -7.83
N GLY A 178 10.30 4.73 -8.43
CA GLY A 178 9.73 3.53 -7.81
C GLY A 178 10.78 2.48 -7.44
N GLU A 179 11.81 2.29 -8.27
CA GLU A 179 12.91 1.37 -7.94
C GLU A 179 13.74 1.86 -6.74
N PHE A 180 13.99 3.16 -6.61
CA PHE A 180 14.64 3.70 -5.41
C PHE A 180 13.76 3.50 -4.16
N ILE A 181 12.46 3.79 -4.24
CA ILE A 181 11.53 3.61 -3.11
C ILE A 181 11.55 2.17 -2.60
N LYS A 182 11.65 1.18 -3.47
CA LYS A 182 11.75 -0.24 -3.09
C LYS A 182 13.00 -0.57 -2.27
N THR A 183 14.03 0.26 -2.29
CA THR A 183 15.26 0.07 -1.51
C THR A 183 15.17 0.68 -0.11
N ILE A 184 14.10 1.42 0.19
CA ILE A 184 13.89 2.05 1.49
C ILE A 184 13.34 1.01 2.48
N GLU A 185 14.23 0.36 3.20
CA GLU A 185 13.91 -0.75 4.08
C GLU A 185 14.52 -0.60 5.47
N THR A 186 13.83 -1.16 6.45
CA THR A 186 14.45 -1.46 7.73
C THR A 186 15.26 -2.75 7.61
N THR A 187 16.42 -2.79 8.22
CA THR A 187 17.28 -3.98 8.21
C THR A 187 17.70 -4.32 9.63
N ASN A 188 17.78 -5.63 9.90
CA ASN A 188 18.31 -6.14 11.17
C ASN A 188 17.60 -5.64 12.45
N ALA A 189 16.29 -5.33 12.37
CA ALA A 189 15.52 -5.02 13.56
C ALA A 189 15.60 -6.17 14.58
N PRO A 190 15.59 -5.88 15.90
CA PRO A 190 15.60 -6.93 16.92
C PRO A 190 14.49 -7.95 16.71
N PHE A 191 13.31 -7.50 16.32
CA PHE A 191 12.19 -8.37 16.04
C PHE A 191 12.45 -9.34 14.86
N ASP A 192 13.09 -8.88 13.78
CA ASP A 192 13.47 -9.74 12.65
C ASP A 192 14.45 -10.84 13.07
N LYS A 193 15.43 -10.49 13.90
CA LYS A 193 16.39 -11.46 14.45
C LYS A 193 15.68 -12.51 15.30
N PHE A 194 14.76 -12.06 16.15
CA PHE A 194 13.93 -12.94 16.98
C PHE A 194 13.11 -13.91 16.12
N LYS A 195 12.47 -13.43 15.09
CA LYS A 195 11.67 -14.25 14.17
C LYS A 195 12.53 -15.20 13.32
N LYS A 196 13.82 -14.91 13.15
CA LYS A 196 14.83 -15.78 12.52
C LYS A 196 15.46 -16.76 13.49
N GLY A 197 15.05 -16.77 14.76
CA GLY A 197 15.46 -17.76 15.76
C GLY A 197 16.42 -17.25 16.84
N ASP A 198 16.83 -15.99 16.82
CA ASP A 198 17.64 -15.39 17.89
C ASP A 198 16.74 -15.00 19.08
N ALA A 199 16.58 -15.94 20.01
CA ALA A 199 15.76 -15.71 21.21
C ALA A 199 16.30 -14.59 22.13
N ALA A 200 17.58 -14.22 22.03
CA ALA A 200 18.18 -13.17 22.83
C ALA A 200 17.95 -11.76 22.23
N ALA A 201 17.48 -11.67 21.00
CA ALA A 201 17.24 -10.40 20.32
C ALA A 201 16.11 -9.56 20.93
N LEU A 202 15.23 -10.17 21.71
CA LEU A 202 14.17 -9.50 22.49
C LEU A 202 14.37 -9.77 23.98
N ASN A 203 14.13 -8.77 24.83
CA ASN A 203 14.07 -8.94 26.27
C ASN A 203 12.74 -9.58 26.72
N ASP A 204 12.59 -9.88 28.01
CA ASP A 204 11.41 -10.58 28.53
C ASP A 204 10.14 -9.74 28.47
N GLU A 205 10.23 -8.42 28.62
CA GLU A 205 9.11 -7.48 28.50
C GLU A 205 8.60 -7.40 27.05
N GLU A 206 9.51 -7.32 26.08
CA GLU A 206 9.18 -7.34 24.64
C GLU A 206 8.52 -8.66 24.22
N LYS A 207 9.00 -9.79 24.73
CA LYS A 207 8.37 -11.11 24.52
C LYS A 207 6.99 -11.19 25.14
N ALA A 208 6.79 -10.66 26.36
CA ALA A 208 5.51 -10.59 27.01
C ALA A 208 4.54 -9.69 26.23
N GLY A 209 5.00 -8.53 25.74
CA GLY A 209 4.24 -7.65 24.85
C GLY A 209 3.79 -8.35 23.58
N TYR A 210 4.71 -9.09 22.94
CA TYR A 210 4.38 -9.87 21.74
C TYR A 210 3.36 -10.98 22.03
N ALA A 211 3.43 -11.63 23.18
CA ALA A 211 2.43 -12.62 23.59
C ALA A 211 1.04 -11.98 23.77
N LEU A 212 0.96 -10.79 24.36
CA LEU A 212 -0.29 -10.02 24.47
C LEU A 212 -0.83 -9.62 23.10
N PHE A 213 0.04 -9.14 22.20
CA PHE A 213 -0.30 -8.73 20.83
C PHE A 213 -0.95 -9.86 20.04
N LYS A 214 -0.40 -11.08 20.14
CA LYS A 214 -0.96 -12.27 19.48
C LYS A 214 -2.18 -12.84 20.19
N GLY A 215 -2.22 -12.73 21.50
CA GLY A 215 -3.21 -13.36 22.36
C GLY A 215 -4.35 -12.41 22.75
N LYS A 216 -4.36 -12.00 24.00
CA LYS A 216 -5.47 -11.27 24.62
C LYS A 216 -5.84 -9.96 23.91
N ALA A 217 -4.86 -9.23 23.40
CA ALA A 217 -5.10 -7.96 22.70
C ALA A 217 -5.61 -8.15 21.25
N ASN A 218 -5.39 -9.34 20.66
CA ASN A 218 -5.83 -9.72 19.33
C ASN A 218 -5.42 -8.75 18.19
N CYS A 219 -4.33 -8.00 18.37
CA CYS A 219 -3.85 -7.06 17.35
C CYS A 219 -3.40 -7.78 16.08
N ILE A 220 -2.95 -9.03 16.24
CA ILE A 220 -2.47 -9.87 15.14
C ILE A 220 -3.53 -10.17 14.07
N SER A 221 -4.80 -10.00 14.36
CA SER A 221 -5.89 -10.24 13.40
C SER A 221 -5.81 -9.33 12.18
N CYS A 222 -5.25 -8.12 12.34
CA CYS A 222 -5.05 -7.14 11.28
C CYS A 222 -3.55 -6.81 11.07
N HIS A 223 -2.78 -6.81 12.17
CA HIS A 223 -1.36 -6.48 12.16
C HIS A 223 -0.51 -7.76 12.10
N ASN A 224 -0.37 -8.34 10.91
CA ASN A 224 0.36 -9.58 10.67
C ASN A 224 1.30 -9.48 9.45
N GLY A 225 1.99 -10.59 9.14
CA GLY A 225 2.95 -10.63 8.05
C GLY A 225 4.22 -9.80 8.30
N PRO A 226 5.05 -9.60 7.26
CA PRO A 226 6.39 -9.00 7.42
C PRO A 226 6.37 -7.49 7.70
N ILE A 227 5.31 -6.79 7.38
CA ILE A 227 5.18 -5.34 7.63
C ILE A 227 4.13 -5.00 8.69
N GLY A 228 3.63 -6.01 9.43
CA GLY A 228 2.61 -5.82 10.45
C GLY A 228 1.26 -5.35 9.89
N SER A 229 0.91 -5.78 8.68
CA SER A 229 -0.33 -5.44 7.99
C SER A 229 -0.84 -6.61 7.16
N ASP A 230 -2.12 -6.91 7.26
CA ASP A 230 -2.79 -7.87 6.38
C ASP A 230 -3.03 -7.30 4.97
N GLY A 231 -2.77 -6.00 4.75
CA GLY A 231 -3.03 -5.27 3.51
C GLY A 231 -4.52 -5.08 3.23
N GLY A 232 -5.38 -5.34 4.21
CA GLY A 232 -6.82 -5.14 4.15
C GLY A 232 -7.22 -3.67 4.36
N LEU A 233 -8.50 -3.38 4.11
CA LEU A 233 -9.11 -2.10 4.41
C LEU A 233 -10.05 -2.29 5.60
N HIS A 234 -9.76 -1.59 6.70
CA HIS A 234 -10.49 -1.74 7.95
C HIS A 234 -11.14 -0.42 8.35
N ARG A 235 -12.37 -0.51 8.84
CA ARG A 235 -13.07 0.64 9.39
C ARG A 235 -12.82 0.73 10.89
N THR A 236 -11.90 1.60 11.30
CA THR A 236 -11.49 1.74 12.71
C THR A 236 -12.35 2.73 13.51
N GLY A 237 -13.29 3.44 12.86
CA GLY A 237 -14.15 4.42 13.53
C GLY A 237 -13.45 5.75 13.86
N VAL A 238 -12.23 5.97 13.43
CA VAL A 238 -11.53 7.25 13.62
C VAL A 238 -12.26 8.36 12.85
N PRO A 239 -12.63 9.47 13.51
CA PRO A 239 -13.31 10.59 12.84
C PRO A 239 -12.38 11.32 11.89
N GLU A 240 -12.95 12.12 10.98
CA GLU A 240 -12.16 13.04 10.14
C GLU A 240 -11.42 14.03 11.02
N HIS A 241 -10.21 14.39 10.60
CA HIS A 241 -9.45 15.43 11.30
C HIS A 241 -10.23 16.77 11.25
N PRO A 242 -10.44 17.46 12.38
CA PRO A 242 -11.28 18.66 12.40
C PRO A 242 -10.82 19.74 11.42
N ASP A 243 -9.51 19.90 11.22
CA ASP A 243 -8.96 20.90 10.29
C ASP A 243 -9.29 20.60 8.81
N VAL A 244 -9.63 19.36 8.46
CA VAL A 244 -10.07 19.04 7.09
C VAL A 244 -11.42 19.68 6.80
N LEU A 245 -12.34 19.65 7.76
CA LEU A 245 -13.67 20.22 7.59
C LEU A 245 -13.71 21.73 7.89
N ALA A 246 -12.82 22.21 8.76
CA ALA A 246 -12.73 23.64 9.10
C ALA A 246 -12.02 24.47 8.02
N ASN A 247 -11.17 23.86 7.19
CA ASN A 247 -10.44 24.54 6.12
C ASN A 247 -11.08 24.26 4.75
N PRO A 248 -11.66 25.28 4.07
CA PRO A 248 -12.31 25.09 2.78
C PRO A 248 -11.40 24.50 1.70
N LEU A 249 -10.10 24.84 1.69
CA LEU A 249 -9.15 24.30 0.70
C LEU A 249 -8.93 22.80 0.92
N ARG A 250 -8.78 22.35 2.15
CA ARG A 250 -8.68 20.91 2.49
C ARG A 250 -9.97 20.18 2.15
N THR A 251 -11.11 20.75 2.49
CA THR A 251 -12.42 20.18 2.15
C THR A 251 -12.61 20.03 0.64
N ILE A 252 -12.30 21.05 -0.14
CA ILE A 252 -12.41 20.99 -1.61
C ILE A 252 -11.44 19.96 -2.19
N THR A 253 -10.20 19.91 -1.71
CA THR A 253 -9.20 18.93 -2.14
C THR A 253 -9.70 17.51 -1.86
N MET A 254 -10.22 17.26 -0.67
CA MET A 254 -10.80 15.98 -0.29
C MET A 254 -11.99 15.60 -1.19
N LEU A 255 -12.93 16.51 -1.41
CA LEU A 255 -14.12 16.26 -2.24
C LEU A 255 -13.76 15.99 -3.70
N ARG A 256 -12.81 16.74 -4.26
CA ARG A 256 -12.31 16.49 -5.62
C ARG A 256 -11.66 15.12 -5.74
N HIS A 257 -10.85 14.76 -4.76
CA HIS A 257 -10.21 13.45 -4.73
C HIS A 257 -11.25 12.32 -4.69
N TYR A 258 -12.29 12.43 -3.87
CA TYR A 258 -13.38 11.47 -3.81
C TYR A 258 -14.20 11.40 -5.12
N ALA A 259 -14.44 12.53 -5.75
CA ALA A 259 -15.17 12.56 -7.01
C ALA A 259 -14.40 11.93 -8.18
N THR A 260 -13.06 12.03 -8.19
CA THR A 260 -12.22 11.52 -9.27
C THR A 260 -11.82 10.06 -9.10
N SER A 261 -11.81 9.54 -7.87
CA SER A 261 -11.40 8.16 -7.60
C SER A 261 -12.43 7.09 -8.00
N GLY A 262 -13.66 7.51 -8.37
CA GLY A 262 -14.74 6.59 -8.78
C GLY A 262 -15.23 5.64 -7.68
N MET A 263 -14.84 5.83 -6.44
CA MET A 263 -15.21 4.96 -5.31
C MET A 263 -16.35 5.60 -4.49
N PRO A 264 -17.59 5.13 -4.61
CA PRO A 264 -18.75 5.74 -3.96
C PRO A 264 -18.75 5.67 -2.43
N ASN A 265 -17.86 4.89 -1.82
CA ASN A 265 -17.79 4.69 -0.37
C ASN A 265 -16.48 5.18 0.27
N TYR A 266 -15.79 6.09 -0.37
CA TYR A 266 -14.48 6.57 0.05
C TYR A 266 -14.46 7.24 1.43
N MET A 267 -15.54 7.90 1.80
CA MET A 267 -15.67 8.53 3.12
C MET A 267 -15.71 7.51 4.27
N ASN A 268 -15.86 6.24 3.96
CA ASN A 268 -15.97 5.17 4.95
C ASN A 268 -14.79 4.19 4.95
N ALA A 269 -13.92 4.23 3.94
CA ALA A 269 -12.70 3.43 3.89
C ALA A 269 -11.54 4.23 4.50
N ARG A 270 -11.43 4.17 5.81
CA ARG A 270 -10.28 4.70 6.56
C ARG A 270 -9.48 3.53 7.07
N THR A 271 -8.24 3.49 6.67
CA THR A 271 -7.25 2.56 7.19
C THR A 271 -6.71 3.06 8.51
#